data_af7c97393bc1e9735a505d1294ee9654
#
_entry.id   af7c97393bc1e9735a505d1294ee9654
#
_cell.length_a   1.000
_cell.length_b   1.000
_cell.length_c   1.000
_cell.angle_alpha   90.00
_cell.angle_beta   90.00
_cell.angle_gamma   90.00
#
_symmetry.space_group_name_H-M   'P 1'
#
loop_
_entity.id
_entity.type
_entity.pdbx_description
1 polymer ?
#
loop_
_entity_poly.entity_id
_entity_poly.type
_entity_poly.pdbx_seq_one_letter_code
_entity_poly.pdbx_strand_id
1 'polypeptide(L)'
;MKSVQDALYNWLTIEIVAAARTHDEAARDTASFFLAILENNFGVTAVKAAKDEASGRYVVEYRCGGETKTAHFPVELAEAIWRQIEAEPEKYGS
;
A
#
# COMPACT_ATOMS: atom_id res chain seq x y z
N MET A 1 -8.85 -11.40 2.84
CA MET A 1 -9.31 -10.00 2.73
C MET A 1 -10.73 -9.99 2.22
N LYS A 2 -11.59 -9.24 2.87
CA LYS A 2 -13.01 -9.28 2.60
C LYS A 2 -13.48 -8.31 1.52
N SER A 3 -12.70 -7.27 1.24
CA SER A 3 -13.10 -6.24 0.27
C SER A 3 -11.90 -5.70 -0.48
N VAL A 4 -12.18 -5.07 -1.62
CA VAL A 4 -11.17 -4.35 -2.39
C VAL A 4 -10.49 -3.29 -1.53
N GLN A 5 -11.29 -2.58 -0.71
CA GLN A 5 -10.77 -1.53 0.15
C GLN A 5 -9.72 -2.08 1.12
N ASP A 6 -10.01 -3.22 1.76
CA ASP A 6 -9.05 -3.86 2.68
C ASP A 6 -7.78 -4.29 1.95
N ALA A 7 -7.93 -4.86 0.76
CA ALA A 7 -6.79 -5.31 -0.03
C ALA A 7 -5.91 -4.14 -0.48
N LEU A 8 -6.53 -3.04 -0.90
CA LEU A 8 -5.80 -1.82 -1.28
C LEU A 8 -5.07 -1.23 -0.08
N TYR A 9 -5.72 -1.20 1.08
CA TYR A 9 -5.09 -0.70 2.30
C TYR A 9 -3.85 -1.52 2.68
N ASN A 10 -3.99 -2.84 2.67
CA ASN A 10 -2.87 -3.73 3.00
C ASN A 10 -1.72 -3.56 2.01
N TRP A 11 -2.01 -3.47 0.72
CA TRP A 11 -0.99 -3.20 -0.28
C TRP A 11 -0.31 -1.85 -0.02
N LEU A 12 -1.10 -0.81 0.24
CA LEU A 12 -0.57 0.53 0.45
C LEU A 12 0.40 0.59 1.62
N THR A 13 0.05 -0.03 2.75
CA THR A 13 0.90 -0.01 3.94
C THR A 13 2.27 -0.62 3.68
N ILE A 14 2.31 -1.73 2.95
CA ILE A 14 3.60 -2.38 2.68
C ILE A 14 4.34 -1.70 1.51
N GLU A 15 3.61 -1.10 0.57
CA GLU A 15 4.23 -0.33 -0.51
C GLU A 15 4.97 0.88 0.03
N ILE A 16 4.43 1.55 1.04
CA ILE A 16 5.11 2.67 1.69
C ILE A 16 6.43 2.21 2.29
N VAL A 17 6.43 1.07 2.97
CA VAL A 17 7.64 0.50 3.56
C VAL A 17 8.64 0.13 2.46
N ALA A 18 8.18 -0.52 1.40
CA ALA A 18 9.05 -0.95 0.30
C ALA A 18 9.67 0.26 -0.42
N ALA A 19 8.92 1.33 -0.60
CA ALA A 19 9.42 2.53 -1.25
C ALA A 19 10.47 3.24 -0.40
N ALA A 20 10.29 3.24 0.92
CA ALA A 20 11.22 3.88 1.85
C ALA A 20 12.47 3.03 2.10
N ARG A 21 12.32 1.72 2.05
CA ARG A 21 13.41 0.75 2.31
C ARG A 21 13.69 -0.01 1.01
N THR A 22 14.33 0.66 0.07
CA THR A 22 14.52 0.13 -1.29
C THR A 22 15.34 -1.16 -1.36
N HIS A 23 16.14 -1.46 -0.33
CA HIS A 23 16.92 -2.68 -0.25
C HIS A 23 16.20 -3.81 0.50
N ASP A 24 14.99 -3.58 0.97
CA ASP A 24 14.20 -4.57 1.70
C ASP A 24 13.41 -5.42 0.70
N GLU A 25 14.01 -6.55 0.30
CA GLU A 25 13.38 -7.44 -0.68
C GLU A 25 12.10 -8.06 -0.14
N ALA A 26 12.04 -8.35 1.16
CA ALA A 26 10.86 -8.94 1.77
C ALA A 26 9.66 -7.99 1.66
N ALA A 27 9.88 -6.70 1.88
CA ALA A 27 8.79 -5.71 1.75
C ALA A 27 8.32 -5.62 0.29
N ARG A 28 9.24 -5.63 -0.67
CA ARG A 28 8.89 -5.59 -2.09
C ARG A 28 8.14 -6.84 -2.52
N ASP A 29 8.58 -8.01 -2.06
CA ASP A 29 7.90 -9.27 -2.37
C ASP A 29 6.49 -9.28 -1.81
N THR A 30 6.32 -8.78 -0.59
CA THR A 30 5.00 -8.71 0.03
C THR A 30 4.08 -7.73 -0.72
N ALA A 31 4.61 -6.59 -1.14
CA ALA A 31 3.83 -5.64 -1.96
C ALA A 31 3.38 -6.29 -3.26
N SER A 32 4.27 -7.01 -3.94
CA SER A 32 3.93 -7.73 -5.17
C SER A 32 2.89 -8.80 -4.93
N PHE A 33 2.98 -9.49 -3.80
CA PHE A 33 2.00 -10.50 -3.41
C PHE A 33 0.59 -9.89 -3.26
N PHE A 34 0.49 -8.73 -2.62
CA PHE A 34 -0.79 -8.05 -2.49
C PHE A 34 -1.33 -7.55 -3.83
N LEU A 35 -0.46 -7.12 -4.74
CA LEU A 35 -0.88 -6.76 -6.10
C LEU A 35 -1.47 -7.97 -6.82
N ALA A 36 -0.86 -9.14 -6.66
CA ALA A 36 -1.37 -10.37 -7.25
C ALA A 36 -2.75 -10.73 -6.68
N ILE A 37 -2.94 -10.56 -5.38
CA ILE A 37 -4.25 -10.78 -4.76
C ILE A 37 -5.29 -9.82 -5.33
N LEU A 38 -4.95 -8.54 -5.47
CA LEU A 38 -5.84 -7.55 -6.05
C LEU A 38 -6.27 -7.94 -7.46
N GLU A 39 -5.32 -8.37 -8.28
CA GLU A 39 -5.63 -8.78 -9.65
C GLU A 39 -6.45 -10.07 -9.68
N ASN A 40 -6.00 -11.10 -8.99
CA ASN A 40 -6.61 -12.44 -9.09
C ASN A 40 -7.97 -12.56 -8.39
N ASN A 41 -8.13 -11.87 -7.27
CA ASN A 41 -9.34 -12.00 -6.46
C ASN A 41 -10.36 -10.90 -6.69
N PHE A 42 -9.92 -9.73 -7.14
CA PHE A 42 -10.79 -8.56 -7.29
C PHE A 42 -10.79 -7.94 -8.68
N GLY A 43 -9.96 -8.44 -9.58
CA GLY A 43 -9.88 -7.89 -10.94
C GLY A 43 -9.32 -6.47 -10.97
N VAL A 44 -8.47 -6.12 -10.01
CA VAL A 44 -7.90 -4.79 -9.90
C VAL A 44 -6.51 -4.76 -10.51
N THR A 45 -6.26 -3.79 -11.39
CA THR A 45 -4.97 -3.61 -12.07
C THR A 45 -4.58 -2.13 -12.07
N ALA A 46 -3.37 -1.86 -12.56
CA ALA A 46 -2.85 -0.48 -12.73
C ALA A 46 -2.93 0.34 -11.43
N VAL A 47 -2.52 -0.29 -10.32
CA VAL A 47 -2.60 0.33 -9.00
C VAL A 47 -1.46 1.34 -8.82
N LYS A 48 -1.81 2.56 -8.46
CA LYS A 48 -0.85 3.64 -8.19
C LYS A 48 -1.24 4.37 -6.92
N ALA A 49 -0.25 4.77 -6.14
CA ALA A 49 -0.48 5.53 -4.93
C ALA A 49 0.29 6.86 -4.99
N ALA A 50 -0.33 7.90 -4.50
CA ALA A 50 0.32 9.21 -4.37
C ALA A 50 -0.12 9.84 -3.05
N LYS A 51 0.81 10.51 -2.39
CA LYS A 51 0.52 11.22 -1.15
C LYS A 51 0.05 12.63 -1.49
N ASP A 52 -1.14 12.98 -1.02
CA ASP A 52 -1.67 14.32 -1.15
C ASP A 52 -1.51 15.03 0.20
N GLU A 53 -0.46 15.81 0.32
CA GLU A 53 -0.15 16.49 1.57
C GLU A 53 -1.18 17.56 1.92
N ALA A 54 -1.80 18.18 0.92
CA ALA A 54 -2.80 19.22 1.16
C ALA A 54 -4.02 18.66 1.88
N SER A 55 -4.44 17.44 1.53
CA SER A 55 -5.61 16.80 2.17
C SER A 55 -5.23 15.86 3.32
N GLY A 56 -3.95 15.56 3.48
CA GLY A 56 -3.49 14.60 4.48
C GLY A 56 -3.89 13.17 4.20
N ARG A 57 -3.97 12.80 2.91
CA ARG A 57 -4.41 11.48 2.49
C ARG A 57 -3.49 10.90 1.42
N TYR A 58 -3.45 9.57 1.37
CA TYR A 58 -2.96 8.86 0.19
C TYR A 58 -4.13 8.65 -0.76
N VAL A 59 -3.90 8.91 -2.03
CA VAL A 59 -4.87 8.65 -3.10
C VAL A 59 -4.35 7.45 -3.88
N VAL A 60 -5.17 6.39 -3.94
CA VAL A 60 -4.84 5.17 -4.68
C VAL A 60 -5.73 5.10 -5.90
N GLU A 61 -5.13 5.18 -7.07
CA GLU A 61 -5.84 5.03 -8.34
C GLU A 61 -5.69 3.60 -8.82
N TYR A 62 -6.78 3.01 -9.28
CA TYR A 62 -6.76 1.62 -9.78
C TYR A 62 -7.83 1.42 -10.83
N ARG A 63 -7.67 0.36 -11.62
CA ARG A 63 -8.66 -0.02 -12.63
C ARG A 63 -9.37 -1.28 -12.19
N CYS A 64 -10.69 -1.28 -12.35
CA CYS A 64 -11.51 -2.43 -12.01
C CYS A 64 -12.72 -2.45 -12.94
N GLY A 65 -12.92 -3.56 -13.65
CA GLY A 65 -14.05 -3.70 -14.55
C GLY A 65 -14.05 -2.70 -15.70
N GLY A 66 -12.87 -2.31 -16.18
CA GLY A 66 -12.74 -1.36 -17.28
C GLY A 66 -12.89 0.11 -16.87
N GLU A 67 -13.07 0.37 -15.58
CA GLU A 67 -13.21 1.73 -15.05
C GLU A 67 -12.01 2.10 -14.19
N THR A 68 -11.63 3.38 -14.22
CA THR A 68 -10.63 3.91 -13.31
C THR A 68 -11.33 4.40 -12.06
N LYS A 69 -10.88 3.93 -10.91
CA LYS A 69 -11.45 4.28 -9.62
C LYS A 69 -10.37 4.82 -8.69
N THR A 70 -10.78 5.52 -7.64
CA THR A 70 -9.85 6.01 -6.62
C THR A 70 -10.34 5.63 -5.24
N ALA A 71 -9.37 5.42 -4.34
CA ALA A 71 -9.64 5.20 -2.92
C ALA A 71 -8.74 6.17 -2.14
N HIS A 72 -9.20 6.59 -0.98
CA HIS A 72 -8.47 7.54 -0.13
C HIS A 72 -8.22 6.92 1.23
N PHE A 73 -6.99 7.10 1.74
CA PHE A 73 -6.61 6.59 3.05
C PHE A 73 -5.87 7.68 3.82
N PRO A 74 -6.23 7.93 5.09
CA PRO A 74 -5.50 8.92 5.90
C PRO A 74 -4.01 8.57 5.97
N VAL A 75 -3.16 9.58 5.86
CA VAL A 75 -1.70 9.39 5.91
C VAL A 75 -1.29 8.69 7.20
N GLU A 76 -1.87 9.07 8.32
CA GLU A 76 -1.53 8.47 9.61
C GLU A 76 -1.78 6.98 9.66
N LEU A 77 -2.88 6.52 9.09
CA LEU A 77 -3.20 5.09 9.05
C LEU A 77 -2.30 4.36 8.06
N ALA A 78 -2.11 4.94 6.89
CA ALA A 78 -1.32 4.30 5.84
C ALA A 78 0.16 4.17 6.25
N GLU A 79 0.70 5.12 6.97
CA GLU A 79 2.10 5.14 7.38
C GLU A 79 2.37 4.55 8.76
N ALA A 80 1.34 4.03 9.42
CA ALA A 80 1.48 3.55 10.80
C ALA A 80 2.58 2.49 10.96
N ILE A 81 2.62 1.52 10.07
CA ILE A 81 3.63 0.45 10.12
C ILE A 81 5.02 1.02 9.84
N TRP A 82 5.13 1.88 8.84
CA TRP A 82 6.40 2.51 8.50
C TRP A 82 6.95 3.33 9.67
N ARG A 83 6.09 4.12 10.33
CA ARG A 83 6.49 4.92 11.48
C ARG A 83 6.94 4.06 12.65
N GLN A 84 6.30 2.91 12.84
CA GLN A 84 6.68 1.95 13.86
C GLN A 84 8.07 1.40 13.59
N ILE A 85 8.36 1.04 12.34
CA ILE A 85 9.67 0.54 11.94
C ILE A 85 10.76 1.60 12.15
N GLU A 86 10.46 2.86 11.80
CA GLU A 86 11.40 3.96 12.02
C GLU A 86 11.71 4.20 13.48
N ALA A 87 10.69 4.07 14.34
CA ALA A 87 10.84 4.30 15.78
C ALA A 87 11.66 3.19 16.46
N GLU A 88 11.58 1.96 15.92
CA GLU A 88 12.25 0.81 16.53
C GLU A 88 12.97 -0.03 15.46
N PRO A 89 13.98 0.55 14.77
CA PRO A 89 14.65 -0.17 13.69
C PRO A 89 15.33 -1.46 14.14
N GLU A 90 15.84 -1.52 15.35
CA GLU A 90 16.51 -2.69 15.88
C GLU A 90 15.55 -3.88 16.03
N LYS A 91 14.32 -3.60 16.42
CA LYS A 91 13.31 -4.63 16.62
C LYS A 91 12.93 -5.31 15.30
N TYR A 92 13.03 -4.60 14.19
CA TYR A 92 12.64 -5.12 12.89
C TYR A 92 13.83 -5.58 12.04
N GLY A 93 14.97 -5.74 12.69
CA GLY A 93 16.12 -6.41 12.12
C GLY A 93 16.76 -5.72 10.92
N SER A 94 16.69 -4.46 10.89
CA SER A 94 17.21 -3.68 9.76
C SER A 94 18.72 -3.83 9.50
#